data_e9d276eb9530bdd716854fd64c9dd6f2
#
_entry.id   e9d276eb9530bdd716854fd64c9dd6f2
#
_cell.length_a   1.000
_cell.length_b   1.000
_cell.length_c   1.000
_cell.angle_alpha   90.00
_cell.angle_beta   90.00
_cell.angle_gamma   90.00
#
_symmetry.space_group_name_H-M   'P 1'
#
loop_
_entity.id
_entity.type
_entity.pdbx_description
1 polymer ?
#
loop_
_entity_poly.entity_id
_entity_poly.type
_entity_poly.pdbx_seq_one_letter_code
_entity_poly.pdbx_strand_id
1 'polypeptide(L)'
;ELKELLAKMFSDLYSQTMMMLRSCEIDYENPPDISKSVVAVNGVPLGTQDNLFCITGGEGTGKSNYVGAILAGALGEKRLPIEKTLGLEITANPKGLAVLHYDTEQSEAQLHKNLGKTLRRASLTAVPEFCHSLYLASLSRKDRLKLIRESMDLFHHRHGGIHLVVIDGIADLIRSA
;
A
#
# COMPACT_ATOMS: atom_id res chain seq x y z
N GLU A 1 10.57 -19.43 -48.67
CA GLU A 1 11.39 -18.88 -47.54
C GLU A 1 10.68 -17.77 -46.77
N LEU A 2 10.33 -16.60 -47.40
CA LEU A 2 9.65 -15.49 -46.69
C LEU A 2 8.26 -15.89 -46.19
N LYS A 3 7.44 -16.60 -46.97
CA LYS A 3 6.12 -17.09 -46.59
C LYS A 3 6.18 -18.09 -45.43
N GLU A 4 7.17 -18.95 -45.40
CA GLU A 4 7.39 -19.92 -44.33
C GLU A 4 7.82 -19.21 -43.03
N LEU A 5 8.69 -18.21 -43.13
CA LEU A 5 9.11 -17.42 -42.00
C LEU A 5 7.92 -16.66 -41.38
N LEU A 6 7.09 -16.02 -42.19
CA LEU A 6 5.87 -15.34 -41.74
C LEU A 6 4.89 -16.31 -41.09
N ALA A 7 4.64 -17.48 -41.68
CA ALA A 7 3.76 -18.50 -41.12
C ALA A 7 4.25 -18.97 -39.74
N LYS A 8 5.56 -19.18 -39.58
CA LYS A 8 6.16 -19.52 -38.29
C LYS A 8 5.99 -18.40 -37.24
N MET A 9 6.28 -17.16 -37.63
CA MET A 9 6.10 -16.00 -36.71
C MET A 9 4.64 -15.85 -36.23
N PHE A 10 3.66 -16.04 -37.14
CA PHE A 10 2.25 -16.01 -36.77
C PHE A 10 1.87 -17.18 -35.87
N SER A 11 2.39 -18.38 -36.13
CA SER A 11 2.16 -19.54 -35.24
C SER A 11 2.73 -19.33 -33.84
N ASP A 12 3.96 -18.80 -33.75
CA ASP A 12 4.61 -18.53 -32.47
C ASP A 12 3.88 -17.43 -31.67
N LEU A 13 3.47 -16.35 -32.35
CA LEU A 13 2.69 -15.27 -31.72
C LEU A 13 1.33 -15.77 -31.25
N TYR A 14 0.62 -16.57 -32.06
CA TYR A 14 -0.64 -17.18 -31.68
C TYR A 14 -0.48 -18.11 -30.46
N SER A 15 0.57 -18.93 -30.46
CA SER A 15 0.87 -19.84 -29.34
C SER A 15 1.16 -19.08 -28.06
N GLN A 16 1.96 -18.00 -28.10
CA GLN A 16 2.22 -17.13 -26.96
C GLN A 16 0.94 -16.48 -26.43
N THR A 17 0.12 -15.94 -27.34
CA THR A 17 -1.16 -15.32 -26.96
C THR A 17 -2.09 -16.34 -26.29
N MET A 18 -2.19 -17.54 -26.82
CA MET A 18 -3.01 -18.60 -26.22
C MET A 18 -2.48 -19.05 -24.86
N MET A 19 -1.17 -19.11 -24.66
CA MET A 19 -0.57 -19.39 -23.35
C MET A 19 -0.92 -18.29 -22.34
N MET A 20 -0.79 -17.02 -22.75
CA MET A 20 -1.18 -15.88 -21.88
C MET A 20 -2.66 -15.89 -21.54
N LEU A 21 -3.54 -16.14 -22.52
CA LEU A 21 -4.98 -16.23 -22.28
C LEU A 21 -5.31 -17.32 -21.24
N ARG A 22 -4.76 -18.52 -21.41
CA ARG A 22 -4.95 -19.63 -20.46
C ARG A 22 -4.44 -19.29 -19.05
N SER A 23 -3.33 -18.56 -18.94
CA SER A 23 -2.78 -18.14 -17.64
C SER A 23 -3.60 -17.05 -16.95
N CYS A 24 -4.43 -16.32 -17.69
CA CYS A 24 -5.31 -15.27 -17.19
C CYS A 24 -6.76 -15.74 -16.98
N GLU A 25 -7.12 -16.90 -17.54
CA GLU A 25 -8.47 -17.46 -17.40
C GLU A 25 -8.70 -17.93 -15.95
N ILE A 26 -9.82 -17.52 -15.38
CA ILE A 26 -10.17 -17.90 -14.00
C ILE A 26 -10.68 -19.34 -13.98
N ASP A 27 -9.99 -20.19 -13.24
CA ASP A 27 -10.46 -21.53 -12.93
C ASP A 27 -11.43 -21.45 -11.74
N TYR A 28 -12.71 -21.50 -12.04
CA TYR A 28 -13.77 -21.39 -11.03
C TYR A 28 -13.82 -22.62 -10.11
N GLU A 29 -13.39 -23.77 -10.57
CA GLU A 29 -13.42 -25.01 -9.79
C GLU A 29 -12.22 -25.14 -8.84
N ASN A 30 -11.13 -24.42 -9.13
CA ASN A 30 -9.94 -24.37 -8.30
C ASN A 30 -9.64 -22.94 -7.86
N PRO A 31 -10.40 -22.39 -6.89
CA PRO A 31 -10.20 -21.02 -6.44
C PRO A 31 -8.81 -20.85 -5.81
N PRO A 32 -8.16 -19.71 -6.05
CA PRO A 32 -6.90 -19.41 -5.38
C PRO A 32 -7.09 -19.22 -3.88
N ASP A 33 -6.00 -19.30 -3.13
CA ASP A 33 -6.03 -19.01 -1.70
C ASP A 33 -6.59 -17.60 -1.43
N ILE A 34 -7.41 -17.51 -0.39
CA ILE A 34 -8.01 -16.22 0.02
C ILE A 34 -6.88 -15.31 0.55
N SER A 35 -6.74 -14.14 -0.07
CA SER A 35 -5.78 -13.13 0.38
C SER A 35 -6.05 -12.72 1.82
N LYS A 36 -4.99 -12.67 2.65
CA LYS A 36 -5.10 -12.30 4.06
C LYS A 36 -5.53 -10.85 4.21
N SER A 37 -6.50 -10.60 5.09
CA SER A 37 -6.93 -9.25 5.41
C SER A 37 -5.82 -8.48 6.12
N VAL A 38 -5.58 -7.25 5.70
CA VAL A 38 -4.68 -6.29 6.36
C VAL A 38 -5.49 -5.27 7.15
N VAL A 39 -6.61 -4.82 6.59
CA VAL A 39 -7.56 -3.91 7.22
C VAL A 39 -8.96 -4.49 7.08
N ALA A 40 -9.70 -4.57 8.18
CA ALA A 40 -11.09 -5.03 8.20
C ALA A 40 -11.95 -4.18 9.13
N VAL A 41 -13.27 -4.31 9.00
CA VAL A 41 -14.29 -3.77 9.91
C VAL A 41 -15.29 -4.88 10.21
N ASN A 42 -15.50 -5.18 11.48
CA ASN A 42 -16.41 -6.25 11.93
C ASN A 42 -16.17 -7.59 11.19
N GLY A 43 -14.90 -7.95 10.97
CA GLY A 43 -14.51 -9.15 10.25
C GLY A 43 -14.65 -9.07 8.72
N VAL A 44 -15.17 -7.98 8.18
CA VAL A 44 -15.26 -7.77 6.72
C VAL A 44 -13.98 -7.12 6.21
N PRO A 45 -13.21 -7.78 5.31
CA PRO A 45 -12.00 -7.22 4.74
C PRO A 45 -12.28 -5.95 3.92
N LEU A 46 -11.56 -4.87 4.21
CA LEU A 46 -11.52 -3.64 3.39
C LEU A 46 -10.28 -3.61 2.51
N GLY A 47 -9.16 -4.08 3.03
CA GLY A 47 -7.89 -4.21 2.33
C GLY A 47 -7.26 -5.56 2.62
N THR A 48 -6.83 -6.25 1.58
CA THR A 48 -6.15 -7.54 1.66
C THR A 48 -4.71 -7.41 1.14
N GLN A 49 -3.87 -8.41 1.40
CA GLN A 49 -2.54 -8.47 0.81
C GLN A 49 -2.65 -8.40 -0.72
N ASP A 50 -1.70 -7.73 -1.35
CA ASP A 50 -1.58 -7.56 -2.80
C ASP A 50 -2.74 -6.79 -3.46
N ASN A 51 -3.59 -6.12 -2.67
CA ASN A 51 -4.68 -5.29 -3.16
C ASN A 51 -4.56 -3.84 -2.68
N LEU A 52 -5.23 -2.97 -3.43
CA LEU A 52 -5.39 -1.56 -3.09
C LEU A 52 -6.78 -1.33 -2.48
N PHE A 53 -6.83 -0.49 -1.45
CA PHE A 53 -8.10 0.11 -1.04
C PHE A 53 -7.93 1.62 -0.88
N CYS A 54 -9.02 2.37 -1.03
CA CYS A 54 -8.99 3.81 -1.01
C CYS A 54 -9.96 4.36 0.03
N ILE A 55 -9.49 5.34 0.82
CA ILE A 55 -10.32 6.11 1.72
C ILE A 55 -10.60 7.45 1.06
N THR A 56 -11.86 7.72 0.74
CA THR A 56 -12.30 8.98 0.13
C THR A 56 -13.21 9.75 1.08
N GLY A 57 -13.27 11.05 0.87
CA GLY A 57 -14.15 11.93 1.66
C GLY A 57 -13.79 13.40 1.41
N GLY A 58 -14.73 14.30 1.65
CA GLY A 58 -14.53 15.74 1.56
C GLY A 58 -13.44 16.24 2.53
N GLU A 59 -13.11 17.52 2.39
CA GLU A 59 -12.20 18.19 3.33
C GLU A 59 -12.80 18.18 4.76
N GLY A 60 -11.96 18.02 5.76
CA GLY A 60 -12.39 18.02 7.18
C GLY A 60 -13.14 16.76 7.66
N THR A 61 -13.36 15.75 6.81
CA THR A 61 -14.11 14.52 7.19
C THR A 61 -13.33 13.53 8.06
N GLY A 62 -12.07 13.82 8.37
CA GLY A 62 -11.26 13.01 9.28
C GLY A 62 -10.43 11.91 8.62
N LYS A 63 -10.23 11.93 7.31
CA LYS A 63 -9.38 10.97 6.58
C LYS A 63 -8.04 10.72 7.26
N SER A 64 -7.31 11.79 7.63
CA SER A 64 -6.01 11.70 8.30
C SER A 64 -6.07 11.02 9.67
N ASN A 65 -7.23 11.03 10.35
CA ASN A 65 -7.41 10.26 11.58
C ASN A 65 -7.49 8.77 11.31
N TYR A 66 -8.14 8.34 10.22
CA TYR A 66 -8.16 6.96 9.79
C TYR A 66 -6.79 6.50 9.31
N VAL A 67 -6.08 7.33 8.54
CA VAL A 67 -4.67 7.07 8.16
C VAL A 67 -3.81 6.84 9.41
N GLY A 68 -3.91 7.73 10.41
CA GLY A 68 -3.19 7.58 11.66
C GLY A 68 -3.60 6.34 12.48
N ALA A 69 -4.85 5.90 12.38
CA ALA A 69 -5.33 4.68 13.04
C ALA A 69 -4.78 3.41 12.35
N ILE A 70 -4.77 3.38 11.03
CA ILE A 70 -4.21 2.28 10.22
C ILE A 70 -2.71 2.16 10.47
N LEU A 71 -1.97 3.28 10.38
CA LEU A 71 -0.54 3.30 10.67
C LEU A 71 -0.28 2.81 12.09
N ALA A 72 -1.02 3.30 13.11
CA ALA A 72 -0.81 2.87 14.49
C ALA A 72 -1.00 1.35 14.67
N GLY A 73 -2.01 0.77 14.03
CA GLY A 73 -2.24 -0.68 14.06
C GLY A 73 -1.10 -1.47 13.40
N ALA A 74 -0.54 -0.94 12.30
CA ALA A 74 0.55 -1.56 11.56
C ALA A 74 1.93 -1.43 12.26
N LEU A 75 2.08 -0.54 13.25
CA LEU A 75 3.32 -0.38 14.01
C LEU A 75 3.46 -1.36 15.18
N GLY A 76 2.39 -2.06 15.56
CA GLY A 76 2.40 -2.96 16.70
C GLY A 76 2.84 -4.38 16.36
N GLU A 77 3.60 -5.01 17.26
CA GLU A 77 3.87 -6.46 17.20
C GLU A 77 2.61 -7.29 17.45
N LYS A 78 1.65 -6.72 18.16
CA LYS A 78 0.35 -7.30 18.47
C LYS A 78 -0.76 -6.38 17.96
N ARG A 79 -1.90 -7.00 17.65
CA ARG A 79 -3.10 -6.25 17.23
C ARG A 79 -3.53 -5.27 18.31
N LEU A 80 -3.75 -4.02 17.93
CA LEU A 80 -4.31 -3.01 18.84
C LEU A 80 -5.81 -3.25 19.07
N PRO A 81 -6.34 -2.86 20.24
CA PRO A 81 -7.79 -2.81 20.46
C PRO A 81 -8.47 -1.89 19.44
N ILE A 82 -9.67 -2.27 18.99
CA ILE A 82 -10.41 -1.54 17.94
C ILE A 82 -10.78 -0.09 18.36
N GLU A 83 -10.87 0.19 19.64
CA GLU A 83 -11.08 1.56 20.17
C GLU A 83 -9.89 2.47 19.84
N LYS A 84 -8.69 1.91 19.79
CA LYS A 84 -7.49 2.66 19.40
C LYS A 84 -7.36 2.84 17.90
N THR A 85 -8.03 2.01 17.10
CA THR A 85 -7.97 2.03 15.63
C THR A 85 -9.25 2.53 14.97
N LEU A 86 -10.11 3.24 15.71
CA LEU A 86 -11.38 3.81 15.22
C LEU A 86 -12.33 2.75 14.65
N GLY A 87 -12.39 1.58 15.28
CA GLY A 87 -13.21 0.45 14.85
C GLY A 87 -12.58 -0.41 13.77
N LEU A 88 -11.37 -0.07 13.30
CA LEU A 88 -10.66 -0.87 12.30
C LEU A 88 -9.91 -2.03 12.95
N GLU A 89 -9.94 -3.14 12.28
CA GLU A 89 -9.15 -4.33 12.59
C GLU A 89 -7.90 -4.31 11.71
N ILE A 90 -6.75 -3.97 12.30
CA ILE A 90 -5.49 -3.87 11.57
C ILE A 90 -4.62 -5.07 11.91
N THR A 91 -4.07 -5.72 10.88
CA THR A 91 -3.14 -6.82 11.08
C THR A 91 -1.82 -6.31 11.66
N ALA A 92 -1.38 -6.93 12.75
CA ALA A 92 -0.13 -6.60 13.42
C ALA A 92 1.09 -6.91 12.54
N ASN A 93 2.23 -6.29 12.87
CA ASN A 93 3.50 -6.44 12.17
C ASN A 93 4.59 -7.06 13.06
N PRO A 94 4.45 -8.31 13.48
CA PRO A 94 5.40 -8.95 14.42
C PRO A 94 6.79 -9.16 13.82
N LYS A 95 6.92 -9.09 12.49
CA LYS A 95 8.20 -9.26 11.80
C LYS A 95 8.98 -7.97 11.60
N GLY A 96 8.38 -6.80 11.92
CA GLY A 96 9.01 -5.50 11.68
C GLY A 96 9.24 -5.22 10.18
N LEU A 97 8.35 -5.69 9.30
CA LEU A 97 8.40 -5.36 7.89
C LEU A 97 8.15 -3.86 7.69
N ALA A 98 8.60 -3.29 6.59
CA ALA A 98 8.48 -1.85 6.35
C ALA A 98 7.03 -1.37 6.39
N VAL A 99 6.79 -0.26 7.10
CA VAL A 99 5.56 0.52 7.08
C VAL A 99 5.90 1.87 6.48
N LEU A 100 5.37 2.16 5.29
CA LEU A 100 5.71 3.33 4.49
C LEU A 100 4.52 4.29 4.44
N HIS A 101 4.75 5.54 4.77
CA HIS A 101 3.76 6.61 4.69
C HIS A 101 4.31 7.75 3.85
N TYR A 102 3.64 8.08 2.76
CA TYR A 102 3.97 9.17 1.85
C TYR A 102 2.89 10.23 1.93
N ASP A 103 3.25 11.43 2.35
CA ASP A 103 2.34 12.58 2.44
C ASP A 103 2.69 13.61 1.36
N THR A 104 1.74 13.90 0.47
CA THR A 104 1.91 14.83 -0.64
C THR A 104 1.11 16.13 -0.49
N GLU A 105 0.25 16.23 0.53
CA GLU A 105 -0.69 17.35 0.69
C GLU A 105 -0.37 18.24 1.89
N GLN A 106 0.02 17.64 3.03
CA GLN A 106 0.13 18.37 4.30
C GLN A 106 1.45 19.11 4.41
N SER A 107 1.51 20.11 5.31
CA SER A 107 2.79 20.70 5.71
C SER A 107 3.61 19.73 6.57
N GLU A 108 4.92 19.89 6.55
CA GLU A 108 5.85 19.08 7.36
C GLU A 108 5.49 19.12 8.87
N ALA A 109 5.13 20.30 9.38
CA ALA A 109 4.70 20.46 10.77
C ALA A 109 3.43 19.68 11.08
N GLN A 110 2.47 19.63 10.14
CA GLN A 110 1.24 18.87 10.31
C GLN A 110 1.50 17.37 10.25
N LEU A 111 2.34 16.92 9.31
CA LEU A 111 2.78 15.53 9.22
C LEU A 111 3.47 15.08 10.52
N HIS A 112 4.42 15.87 11.05
CA HIS A 112 5.07 15.61 12.33
C HIS A 112 4.06 15.48 13.49
N LYS A 113 3.11 16.41 13.58
CA LYS A 113 2.04 16.36 14.60
C LYS A 113 1.17 15.10 14.47
N ASN A 114 0.83 14.69 13.24
CA ASN A 114 0.02 13.51 12.97
C ASN A 114 0.80 12.23 13.28
N LEU A 115 2.08 12.16 12.95
CA LEU A 115 2.95 11.06 13.34
C LEU A 115 3.03 10.90 14.85
N GLY A 116 3.18 12.00 15.59
CA GLY A 116 3.14 12.00 17.06
C GLY A 116 1.82 11.48 17.64
N LYS A 117 0.67 11.77 17.01
CA LYS A 117 -0.63 11.19 17.38
C LYS A 117 -0.68 9.69 17.11
N THR A 118 -0.15 9.26 15.95
CA THR A 118 -0.05 7.85 15.55
C THR A 118 0.76 7.05 16.57
N LEU A 119 1.94 7.54 16.97
CA LEU A 119 2.78 6.89 17.97
C LEU A 119 2.08 6.77 19.33
N ARG A 120 1.43 7.85 19.80
CA ARG A 120 0.65 7.78 21.05
C ARG A 120 -0.48 6.76 20.98
N ARG A 121 -1.18 6.67 19.85
CA ARG A 121 -2.23 5.68 19.60
C ARG A 121 -1.68 4.25 19.66
N ALA A 122 -0.50 4.04 19.09
CA ALA A 122 0.22 2.77 19.14
C ALA A 122 0.88 2.47 20.50
N SER A 123 0.81 3.42 21.47
CA SER A 123 1.52 3.37 22.77
C SER A 123 3.05 3.28 22.60
N LEU A 124 3.59 3.93 21.58
CA LEU A 124 5.02 4.03 21.30
C LEU A 124 5.56 5.41 21.71
N THR A 125 6.80 5.43 22.21
CA THR A 125 7.53 6.64 22.59
C THR A 125 8.50 7.12 21.51
N ALA A 126 8.84 6.25 20.56
CA ALA A 126 9.73 6.54 19.44
C ALA A 126 9.21 5.89 18.16
N VAL A 127 9.66 6.40 17.02
CA VAL A 127 9.36 5.82 15.71
C VAL A 127 10.16 4.53 15.56
N PRO A 128 9.51 3.38 15.30
CA PRO A 128 10.23 2.14 15.01
C PRO A 128 11.12 2.25 13.76
N GLU A 129 12.23 1.54 13.71
CA GLU A 129 13.19 1.59 12.59
C GLU A 129 12.56 1.19 11.25
N PHE A 130 11.53 0.35 11.27
CA PHE A 130 10.81 -0.09 10.08
C PHE A 130 9.70 0.86 9.63
N CYS A 131 9.43 1.95 10.36
CA CYS A 131 8.42 2.94 10.01
C CYS A 131 9.06 4.17 9.37
N HIS A 132 8.66 4.46 8.13
CA HIS A 132 9.16 5.60 7.36
C HIS A 132 8.00 6.48 6.92
N SER A 133 7.88 7.67 7.54
CA SER A 133 6.90 8.69 7.17
C SER A 133 7.62 9.82 6.44
N LEU A 134 7.28 10.03 5.17
CA LEU A 134 8.02 10.86 4.21
C LEU A 134 7.18 12.04 3.75
N TYR A 135 7.69 13.25 3.97
CA TYR A 135 7.11 14.51 3.50
C TYR A 135 7.48 14.77 2.05
N LEU A 136 6.52 14.70 1.14
CA LEU A 136 6.74 14.85 -0.30
C LEU A 136 6.10 16.10 -0.90
N ALA A 137 5.33 16.87 -0.14
CA ALA A 137 4.58 18.01 -0.66
C ALA A 137 5.49 19.08 -1.32
N SER A 138 6.74 19.23 -0.86
CA SER A 138 7.72 20.16 -1.44
C SER A 138 8.33 19.71 -2.77
N LEU A 139 8.17 18.45 -3.15
CA LEU A 139 8.80 17.87 -4.33
C LEU A 139 7.94 18.03 -5.58
N SER A 140 8.58 18.07 -6.75
CA SER A 140 7.88 17.95 -8.02
C SER A 140 7.19 16.58 -8.13
N ARG A 141 6.09 16.50 -8.91
CA ARG A 141 5.39 15.22 -9.13
C ARG A 141 6.32 14.11 -9.65
N LYS A 142 7.23 14.45 -10.56
CA LYS A 142 8.22 13.50 -11.10
C LYS A 142 9.12 12.95 -10.01
N ASP A 143 9.60 13.81 -9.12
CA ASP A 143 10.48 13.44 -8.02
C ASP A 143 9.73 12.64 -6.95
N ARG A 144 8.47 12.99 -6.66
CA ARG A 144 7.58 12.20 -5.77
C ARG A 144 7.47 10.76 -6.27
N LEU A 145 7.09 10.55 -7.54
CA LEU A 145 6.93 9.23 -8.14
C LEU A 145 8.24 8.43 -8.14
N LYS A 146 9.35 9.10 -8.45
CA LYS A 146 10.68 8.49 -8.41
C LYS A 146 11.02 8.05 -6.99
N LEU A 147 10.90 8.95 -6.00
CA LEU A 147 11.25 8.68 -4.62
C LEU A 147 10.38 7.57 -4.00
N ILE A 148 9.06 7.57 -4.26
CA ILE A 148 8.15 6.50 -3.81
C ILE A 148 8.65 5.15 -4.31
N ARG A 149 8.93 5.01 -5.61
CA ARG A 149 9.39 3.76 -6.20
C ARG A 149 10.72 3.29 -5.62
N GLU A 150 11.73 4.16 -5.64
CA GLU A 150 13.08 3.83 -5.17
C GLU A 150 13.11 3.52 -3.67
N SER A 151 12.33 4.26 -2.86
CA SER A 151 12.26 4.01 -1.42
C SER A 151 11.49 2.72 -1.09
N MET A 152 10.47 2.35 -1.85
CA MET A 152 9.80 1.05 -1.68
C MET A 152 10.78 -0.10 -1.89
N ASP A 153 11.57 -0.07 -2.97
CA ASP A 153 12.60 -1.09 -3.23
C ASP A 153 13.64 -1.13 -2.11
N LEU A 154 14.15 0.04 -1.71
CA LEU A 154 15.14 0.16 -0.64
C LEU A 154 14.65 -0.43 0.68
N PHE A 155 13.45 -0.04 1.13
CA PHE A 155 12.92 -0.46 2.42
C PHE A 155 12.41 -1.90 2.39
N HIS A 156 11.93 -2.39 1.24
CA HIS A 156 11.66 -3.81 1.06
C HIS A 156 12.90 -4.65 1.34
N HIS A 157 14.04 -4.30 0.74
CA HIS A 157 15.30 -5.02 0.97
C HIS A 157 15.81 -4.88 2.41
N ARG A 158 15.74 -3.67 2.98
CA ARG A 158 16.25 -3.40 4.33
C ARG A 158 15.49 -4.15 5.41
N HIS A 159 14.17 -4.26 5.30
CA HIS A 159 13.29 -4.84 6.33
C HIS A 159 12.75 -6.22 5.97
N GLY A 160 13.21 -6.81 4.87
CA GLY A 160 12.78 -8.15 4.42
C GLY A 160 11.36 -8.21 3.87
N GLY A 161 10.79 -7.06 3.50
CA GLY A 161 9.46 -6.94 2.91
C GLY A 161 8.74 -5.67 3.35
N ILE A 162 7.57 -5.44 2.77
CA ILE A 162 6.69 -4.33 3.11
C ILE A 162 5.41 -4.87 3.73
N HIS A 163 5.02 -4.35 4.89
CA HIS A 163 3.77 -4.68 5.57
C HIS A 163 2.62 -3.81 5.08
N LEU A 164 2.88 -2.50 4.95
CA LEU A 164 1.86 -1.52 4.58
C LEU A 164 2.48 -0.34 3.85
N VAL A 165 1.80 0.12 2.80
CA VAL A 165 2.08 1.41 2.15
C VAL A 165 0.83 2.29 2.24
N VAL A 166 1.01 3.51 2.70
CA VAL A 166 -0.03 4.54 2.73
C VAL A 166 0.43 5.73 1.90
N ILE A 167 -0.41 6.18 0.98
CA ILE A 167 -0.20 7.40 0.21
C ILE A 167 -1.35 8.36 0.56
N ASP A 168 -1.05 9.43 1.31
CA ASP A 168 -1.98 10.50 1.63
C ASP A 168 -1.81 11.61 0.58
N GLY A 169 -2.88 11.85 -0.21
CA GLY A 169 -2.84 12.79 -1.33
C GLY A 169 -2.52 12.14 -2.68
N ILE A 170 -3.08 10.96 -2.99
CA ILE A 170 -2.84 10.25 -4.26
C ILE A 170 -3.14 11.11 -5.50
N ALA A 171 -4.07 12.06 -5.41
CA ALA A 171 -4.42 12.97 -6.51
C ALA A 171 -3.22 13.77 -7.03
N ASP A 172 -2.30 14.15 -6.15
CA ASP A 172 -1.09 14.91 -6.51
C ASP A 172 -0.07 14.11 -7.32
N LEU A 173 -0.25 12.81 -7.42
CA LEU A 173 0.58 11.90 -8.22
C LEU A 173 0.00 11.66 -9.62
N ILE A 174 -1.27 12.00 -9.85
CA ILE A 174 -1.98 11.79 -11.11
C ILE A 174 -1.75 13.01 -12.01
N ARG A 175 -1.63 12.82 -13.32
CA ARG A 175 -1.65 13.93 -14.28
C ARG A 175 -3.04 14.53 -14.31
N SER A 176 -3.16 15.85 -14.15
CA SER A 176 -4.32 16.56 -14.68
C SER A 176 -4.39 16.29 -16.19
N ALA A 177 -5.52 15.79 -16.62
CA ALA A 177 -5.84 15.63 -18.03
C ALA A 177 -5.83 16.99 -18.75
#